data_0b51e1699fc21c764005ab3b1406b6ec
#
_entry.id   0b51e1699fc21c764005ab3b1406b6ec
#
_cell.length_a   1.000
_cell.length_b   1.000
_cell.length_c   1.000
_cell.angle_alpha   90.00
_cell.angle_beta   90.00
_cell.angle_gamma   90.00
#
_symmetry.space_group_name_H-M   'P 1'
#
loop_
_entity.id
_entity.type
_entity.pdbx_description
1 polymer ?
#
loop_
_entity_poly.entity_id
_entity_poly.type
_entity_poly.pdbx_seq_one_letter_code
_entity_poly.pdbx_strand_id
1 'polypeptide(L)'
;ALAKEKKLLLTEAIWVRYMPMWKTLRQVLDSGAIGKPMTVTANLCYLIDQVPRLLKPELGGGALLDVGVYVMNFASLVFGDEIEKITSTAVMTETGVDAQNSITLTYPGGEMAVLNSSLRVLSDRKGIIYGTKGYVIVENINNFESITVYNEEREVKAVYEQPKQITGYEYEVLACKNALEQGLLECPEMPHKETLEIMKQMDAVREQWGLQYPEEKEL
;
A
#
# COMPACT_ATOMS: atom_id res chain seq x y z
N ALA A 1 -17.06 14.12 -3.61
CA ALA A 1 -18.33 14.80 -3.91
C ALA A 1 -18.29 15.44 -5.30
N LEU A 2 -17.38 16.40 -5.59
CA LEU A 2 -17.34 17.22 -6.80
C LEU A 2 -17.22 16.39 -8.10
N ALA A 3 -16.37 15.36 -8.14
CA ALA A 3 -16.21 14.50 -9.32
C ALA A 3 -17.53 13.80 -9.70
N LYS A 4 -18.27 13.29 -8.70
CA LYS A 4 -19.60 12.69 -8.93
C LYS A 4 -20.62 13.72 -9.43
N GLU A 5 -20.64 14.92 -8.85
CA GLU A 5 -21.50 16.03 -9.29
C GLU A 5 -21.24 16.42 -10.75
N LYS A 6 -19.96 16.54 -11.10
CA LYS A 6 -19.53 16.92 -12.46
C LYS A 6 -19.50 15.75 -13.44
N LYS A 7 -19.77 14.52 -12.98
CA LYS A 7 -19.71 13.28 -13.78
C LYS A 7 -18.33 13.08 -14.43
N LEU A 8 -17.26 13.33 -13.68
CA LEU A 8 -15.89 13.16 -14.12
C LEU A 8 -15.27 11.90 -13.50
N LEU A 9 -14.48 11.18 -14.28
CA LEU A 9 -13.64 10.11 -13.75
C LEU A 9 -12.63 10.73 -12.78
N LEU A 10 -12.57 10.17 -11.57
CA LEU A 10 -11.53 10.43 -10.58
C LEU A 10 -11.03 9.09 -10.05
N THR A 11 -9.73 8.90 -10.00
CA THR A 11 -9.13 7.72 -9.39
C THR A 11 -7.77 8.10 -8.82
N GLU A 12 -7.32 7.38 -7.80
CA GLU A 12 -5.99 7.54 -7.22
C GLU A 12 -4.97 6.70 -7.98
N ALA A 13 -3.80 7.28 -8.27
CA ALA A 13 -2.73 6.65 -9.04
C ALA A 13 -1.81 5.78 -8.15
N ILE A 14 -2.39 4.91 -7.33
CA ILE A 14 -1.64 3.83 -6.64
C ILE A 14 -1.40 2.71 -7.66
N TRP A 15 -0.44 2.94 -8.52
CA TRP A 15 -0.19 2.21 -9.77
C TRP A 15 -0.09 0.69 -9.61
N VAL A 16 0.47 0.21 -8.48
CA VAL A 16 0.60 -1.22 -8.18
C VAL A 16 -0.75 -1.95 -8.15
N ARG A 17 -1.84 -1.28 -7.78
CA ARG A 17 -3.20 -1.86 -7.71
C ARG A 17 -3.77 -2.21 -9.08
N TYR A 18 -3.31 -1.53 -10.12
CA TYR A 18 -3.74 -1.76 -11.51
C TYR A 18 -2.96 -2.90 -12.18
N MET A 19 -1.86 -3.35 -11.57
CA MET A 19 -0.98 -4.37 -12.15
C MET A 19 -1.61 -5.77 -12.13
N PRO A 20 -1.32 -6.61 -13.13
CA PRO A 20 -1.78 -7.99 -13.17
C PRO A 20 -1.37 -8.80 -11.93
N MET A 21 -0.17 -8.57 -11.40
CA MET A 21 0.37 -9.27 -10.23
C MET A 21 -0.42 -9.00 -8.94
N TRP A 22 -1.07 -7.84 -8.82
CA TRP A 22 -2.01 -7.57 -7.73
C TRP A 22 -3.21 -8.54 -7.77
N LYS A 23 -3.78 -8.76 -8.95
CA LYS A 23 -4.85 -9.73 -9.16
C LYS A 23 -4.38 -11.16 -8.90
N THR A 24 -3.15 -11.50 -9.34
CA THR A 24 -2.54 -12.81 -9.09
C THR A 24 -2.38 -13.08 -7.60
N LEU A 25 -1.89 -12.11 -6.82
CA LEU A 25 -1.78 -12.26 -5.36
C LEU A 25 -3.15 -12.51 -4.72
N ARG A 26 -4.17 -11.75 -5.12
CA ARG A 26 -5.54 -11.98 -4.62
C ARG A 26 -6.01 -13.42 -4.93
N GLN A 27 -5.81 -13.91 -6.15
CA GLN A 27 -6.18 -15.27 -6.53
C GLN A 27 -5.43 -16.34 -5.70
N VAL A 28 -4.14 -16.13 -5.41
CA VAL A 28 -3.34 -17.01 -4.54
C VAL A 28 -3.93 -17.06 -3.13
N LEU A 29 -4.29 -15.91 -2.56
CA LEU A 29 -4.91 -15.85 -1.23
C LEU A 29 -6.28 -16.54 -1.21
N ASP A 30 -7.13 -16.23 -2.19
CA ASP A 30 -8.48 -16.77 -2.32
C ASP A 30 -8.48 -18.30 -2.58
N SER A 31 -7.42 -18.85 -3.17
CA SER A 31 -7.27 -20.29 -3.36
C SER A 31 -7.07 -21.07 -2.05
N GLY A 32 -6.75 -20.38 -0.95
CA GLY A 32 -6.43 -21.01 0.33
C GLY A 32 -5.06 -21.71 0.36
N ALA A 33 -4.17 -21.42 -0.60
CA ALA A 33 -2.86 -22.07 -0.73
C ALA A 33 -1.99 -21.99 0.53
N ILE A 34 -2.15 -20.92 1.34
CA ILE A 34 -1.45 -20.74 2.62
C ILE A 34 -2.37 -20.87 3.85
N GLY A 35 -3.58 -21.37 3.67
CA GLY A 35 -4.62 -21.37 4.71
C GLY A 35 -5.11 -19.94 5.02
N LYS A 36 -5.50 -19.69 6.28
CA LYS A 36 -5.93 -18.36 6.73
C LYS A 36 -4.70 -17.45 6.89
N PRO A 37 -4.60 -16.31 6.18
CA PRO A 37 -3.57 -15.30 6.46
C PRO A 37 -3.73 -14.77 7.89
N MET A 38 -2.65 -14.68 8.65
CA MET A 38 -2.65 -14.23 10.05
C MET A 38 -1.71 -13.06 10.31
N THR A 39 -0.58 -13.00 9.59
CA THR A 39 0.38 -11.92 9.76
C THR A 39 0.89 -11.43 8.42
N VAL A 40 1.04 -10.12 8.28
CA VAL A 40 1.70 -9.47 7.15
C VAL A 40 2.91 -8.70 7.67
N THR A 41 4.03 -8.84 7.01
CA THR A 41 5.15 -7.89 7.15
C THR A 41 5.42 -7.25 5.79
N ALA A 42 5.59 -5.94 5.76
CA ALA A 42 5.93 -5.24 4.53
C ALA A 42 6.84 -4.05 4.82
N ASN A 43 7.77 -3.81 3.91
CA ASN A 43 8.63 -2.63 3.99
C ASN A 43 8.83 -2.01 2.62
N LEU A 44 8.87 -0.68 2.59
CA LEU A 44 9.25 0.07 1.39
C LEU A 44 10.12 1.24 1.80
N CYS A 45 11.42 1.13 1.49
CA CYS A 45 12.40 2.14 1.86
C CYS A 45 13.30 2.48 0.68
N TYR A 46 13.57 3.76 0.53
CA TYR A 46 14.47 4.30 -0.48
C TYR A 46 15.40 5.34 0.15
N LEU A 47 16.62 5.43 -0.33
CA LEU A 47 17.55 6.49 0.06
C LEU A 47 17.29 7.73 -0.81
N ILE A 48 16.28 8.52 -0.44
CA ILE A 48 15.75 9.65 -1.20
C ILE A 48 15.50 10.90 -0.33
N ASP A 49 16.09 10.96 0.86
CA ASP A 49 15.95 12.11 1.77
C ASP A 49 16.62 13.40 1.27
N GLN A 50 17.35 13.33 0.14
CA GLN A 50 17.88 14.49 -0.58
C GLN A 50 16.87 15.13 -1.55
N VAL A 51 15.70 14.53 -1.78
CA VAL A 51 14.67 15.07 -2.68
C VAL A 51 13.89 16.18 -1.97
N PRO A 52 14.00 17.46 -2.40
CA PRO A 52 13.46 18.58 -1.62
C PRO A 52 11.95 18.50 -1.37
N ARG A 53 11.18 17.97 -2.31
CA ARG A 53 9.73 17.80 -2.17
C ARG A 53 9.38 16.95 -0.95
N LEU A 54 10.13 15.87 -0.72
CA LEU A 54 9.86 14.90 0.36
C LEU A 54 10.16 15.45 1.76
N LEU A 55 10.88 16.56 1.85
CA LEU A 55 11.21 17.23 3.10
C LEU A 55 10.32 18.45 3.38
N LYS A 56 9.35 18.76 2.52
CA LYS A 56 8.54 19.96 2.59
C LYS A 56 7.10 19.64 3.01
N PRO A 57 6.67 20.06 4.22
CA PRO A 57 5.29 19.85 4.65
C PRO A 57 4.27 20.48 3.70
N GLU A 58 4.56 21.68 3.14
CA GLU A 58 3.69 22.36 2.17
C GLU A 58 3.55 21.62 0.82
N LEU A 59 4.31 20.57 0.60
CA LEU A 59 4.21 19.70 -0.60
C LEU A 59 3.79 18.26 -0.25
N GLY A 60 3.24 18.06 0.94
CA GLY A 60 2.85 16.72 1.40
C GLY A 60 4.04 15.78 1.55
N GLY A 61 5.20 16.28 2.01
CA GLY A 61 6.41 15.48 2.21
C GLY A 61 6.25 14.45 3.33
N GLY A 62 7.26 13.59 3.48
CA GLY A 62 7.30 12.54 4.49
C GLY A 62 7.25 11.13 3.90
N ALA A 63 7.77 10.16 4.66
CA ALA A 63 7.83 8.77 4.25
C ALA A 63 6.43 8.13 4.19
N LEU A 64 5.52 8.49 5.09
CA LEU A 64 4.19 7.91 5.14
C LEU A 64 3.42 8.14 3.84
N LEU A 65 3.34 9.39 3.39
CA LEU A 65 2.55 9.73 2.20
C LEU A 65 3.23 9.32 0.88
N ASP A 66 4.57 9.24 0.84
CA ASP A 66 5.30 8.91 -0.40
C ASP A 66 5.49 7.40 -0.59
N VAL A 67 5.97 6.71 0.42
CA VAL A 67 6.27 5.26 0.36
C VAL A 67 5.43 4.42 1.34
N GLY A 68 5.00 4.98 2.45
CA GLY A 68 4.16 4.31 3.44
C GLY A 68 2.78 3.93 2.91
N VAL A 69 2.23 4.73 2.00
CA VAL A 69 0.95 4.45 1.34
C VAL A 69 0.94 3.07 0.65
N TYR A 70 2.07 2.60 0.15
CA TYR A 70 2.17 1.28 -0.51
C TYR A 70 2.12 0.13 0.49
N VAL A 71 2.80 0.22 1.65
CA VAL A 71 2.73 -0.81 2.68
C VAL A 71 1.34 -0.87 3.31
N MET A 72 0.64 0.28 3.44
CA MET A 72 -0.75 0.35 3.88
C MET A 72 -1.70 -0.33 2.87
N ASN A 73 -1.56 -0.02 1.58
CA ASN A 73 -2.31 -0.69 0.52
C ASN A 73 -2.05 -2.20 0.47
N PHE A 74 -0.80 -2.63 0.72
CA PHE A 74 -0.46 -4.05 0.76
C PHE A 74 -1.17 -4.78 1.92
N ALA A 75 -1.23 -4.18 3.11
CA ALA A 75 -1.98 -4.73 4.24
C ALA A 75 -3.49 -4.78 3.97
N SER A 76 -4.06 -3.71 3.39
CA SER A 76 -5.47 -3.64 3.00
C SER A 76 -5.84 -4.72 1.97
N LEU A 77 -4.95 -5.03 1.02
CA LEU A 77 -5.16 -6.13 0.06
C LEU A 77 -5.40 -7.46 0.76
N VAL A 78 -4.69 -7.73 1.86
CA VAL A 78 -4.73 -9.02 2.55
C VAL A 78 -5.88 -9.08 3.55
N PHE A 79 -6.05 -8.04 4.37
CA PHE A 79 -6.94 -8.06 5.53
C PHE A 79 -8.16 -7.14 5.40
N GLY A 80 -8.23 -6.30 4.35
CA GLY A 80 -9.28 -5.29 4.21
C GLY A 80 -9.06 -4.08 5.13
N ASP A 81 -10.14 -3.34 5.39
CA ASP A 81 -10.06 -2.01 5.99
C ASP A 81 -10.60 -1.95 7.43
N GLU A 82 -11.14 -3.06 7.97
CA GLU A 82 -11.67 -3.11 9.35
C GLU A 82 -10.54 -3.27 10.36
N ILE A 83 -9.87 -2.16 10.69
CA ILE A 83 -8.77 -2.14 11.65
C ILE A 83 -9.32 -1.93 13.06
N GLU A 84 -8.95 -2.81 14.01
CA GLU A 84 -9.28 -2.69 15.42
C GLU A 84 -8.39 -1.66 16.14
N LYS A 85 -7.07 -1.70 15.83
CA LYS A 85 -6.10 -0.81 16.47
C LYS A 85 -4.94 -0.49 15.54
N ILE A 86 -4.51 0.77 15.59
CA ILE A 86 -3.28 1.27 14.95
C ILE A 86 -2.30 1.70 16.05
N THR A 87 -1.07 1.21 15.98
CA THR A 87 0.03 1.67 16.83
C THR A 87 1.21 2.03 15.93
N SER A 88 1.80 3.20 16.14
CA SER A 88 2.86 3.67 15.25
C SER A 88 3.91 4.50 15.97
N THR A 89 5.09 4.58 15.35
CA THR A 89 6.18 5.47 15.77
C THR A 89 6.87 6.04 14.54
N ALA A 90 7.40 7.25 14.64
CA ALA A 90 8.12 7.90 13.58
C ALA A 90 9.38 8.60 14.08
N VAL A 91 10.35 8.74 13.18
CA VAL A 91 11.48 9.65 13.32
C VAL A 91 11.23 10.83 12.39
N MET A 92 11.11 12.02 12.97
CA MET A 92 10.80 13.23 12.22
C MET A 92 12.06 13.84 11.61
N THR A 93 11.88 14.57 10.51
CA THR A 93 12.89 15.48 9.93
C THR A 93 12.92 16.79 10.71
N GLU A 94 13.92 17.63 10.44
CA GLU A 94 13.98 19.00 10.97
C GLU A 94 12.81 19.87 10.50
N THR A 95 12.22 19.55 9.36
CA THR A 95 11.09 20.28 8.78
C THR A 95 9.73 19.82 9.32
N GLY A 96 9.70 18.75 10.15
CA GLY A 96 8.50 18.28 10.82
C GLY A 96 7.69 17.23 10.07
N VAL A 97 8.18 16.70 8.93
CA VAL A 97 7.60 15.53 8.28
C VAL A 97 8.32 14.26 8.74
N ASP A 98 7.71 13.10 8.60
CA ASP A 98 8.34 11.84 8.99
C ASP A 98 9.41 11.39 7.98
N ALA A 99 10.60 11.09 8.47
CA ALA A 99 11.69 10.55 7.67
C ALA A 99 11.61 9.03 7.53
N GLN A 100 11.11 8.38 8.58
CA GLN A 100 10.84 6.95 8.64
C GLN A 100 9.81 6.63 9.71
N ASN A 101 9.10 5.54 9.51
CA ASN A 101 8.06 5.12 10.45
C ASN A 101 7.95 3.59 10.53
N SER A 102 7.33 3.14 11.62
CA SER A 102 6.86 1.78 11.80
C SER A 102 5.41 1.80 12.27
N ILE A 103 4.57 0.98 11.65
CA ILE A 103 3.13 0.93 11.89
C ILE A 103 2.74 -0.52 12.16
N THR A 104 2.00 -0.75 13.23
CA THR A 104 1.37 -2.04 13.50
C THR A 104 -0.14 -1.88 13.48
N LEU A 105 -0.80 -2.68 12.63
CA LEU A 105 -2.25 -2.78 12.54
C LEU A 105 -2.70 -4.09 13.16
N THR A 106 -3.74 -4.07 13.99
CA THR A 106 -4.42 -5.28 14.46
C THR A 106 -5.85 -5.27 13.98
N TYR A 107 -6.37 -6.45 13.67
CA TYR A 107 -7.70 -6.67 13.10
C TYR A 107 -8.58 -7.48 14.04
N PRO A 108 -9.92 -7.37 13.96
CA PRO A 108 -10.84 -8.02 14.89
C PRO A 108 -10.70 -9.55 14.97
N GLY A 109 -10.23 -10.19 13.92
CA GLY A 109 -9.99 -11.64 13.87
C GLY A 109 -8.65 -12.09 14.45
N GLY A 110 -7.86 -11.17 15.04
CA GLY A 110 -6.53 -11.43 15.60
C GLY A 110 -5.40 -11.38 14.58
N GLU A 111 -5.68 -10.96 13.34
CA GLU A 111 -4.67 -10.76 12.32
C GLU A 111 -3.84 -9.50 12.63
N MET A 112 -2.59 -9.46 12.13
CA MET A 112 -1.66 -8.35 12.38
C MET A 112 -0.87 -7.99 11.12
N ALA A 113 -0.68 -6.69 10.87
CA ALA A 113 0.28 -6.20 9.89
C ALA A 113 1.37 -5.37 10.58
N VAL A 114 2.64 -5.63 10.24
CA VAL A 114 3.81 -4.88 10.70
C VAL A 114 4.48 -4.24 9.50
N LEU A 115 4.43 -2.93 9.43
CA LEU A 115 4.75 -2.15 8.24
C LEU A 115 5.86 -1.15 8.54
N ASN A 116 6.80 -0.99 7.62
CA ASN A 116 7.87 0.00 7.74
C ASN A 116 8.01 0.80 6.46
N SER A 117 8.27 2.09 6.60
CA SER A 117 8.63 2.94 5.48
C SER A 117 9.73 3.93 5.86
N SER A 118 10.62 4.27 4.91
CA SER A 118 11.72 5.17 5.16
C SER A 118 12.23 5.86 3.90
N LEU A 119 12.62 7.12 4.04
CA LEU A 119 13.34 7.90 3.02
C LEU A 119 14.86 7.82 3.18
N ARG A 120 15.36 7.19 4.27
CA ARG A 120 16.76 7.25 4.73
C ARG A 120 17.56 5.97 4.60
N VAL A 121 16.93 4.88 4.21
CA VAL A 121 17.59 3.57 4.09
C VAL A 121 17.14 2.84 2.84
N LEU A 122 17.93 1.87 2.41
CA LEU A 122 17.50 0.89 1.42
C LEU A 122 16.88 -0.31 2.14
N SER A 123 15.87 -0.93 1.53
CA SER A 123 15.30 -2.19 1.99
C SER A 123 15.20 -3.20 0.84
N ASP A 124 14.84 -4.43 1.17
CA ASP A 124 14.53 -5.46 0.18
C ASP A 124 13.17 -5.24 -0.50
N ARG A 125 12.36 -4.30 0.00
CA ARG A 125 11.03 -3.92 -0.53
C ARG A 125 10.05 -5.07 -0.60
N LYS A 126 10.21 -6.08 0.27
CA LYS A 126 9.36 -7.27 0.29
C LYS A 126 8.09 -7.08 1.09
N GLY A 127 7.07 -7.82 0.66
CA GLY A 127 5.90 -8.14 1.47
C GLY A 127 5.84 -9.63 1.73
N ILE A 128 5.60 -10.04 2.98
CA ILE A 128 5.45 -11.44 3.35
C ILE A 128 4.10 -11.63 4.04
N ILE A 129 3.34 -12.60 3.57
CA ILE A 129 2.03 -12.95 4.11
C ILE A 129 2.15 -14.34 4.73
N TYR A 130 2.02 -14.42 6.05
CA TYR A 130 2.10 -15.66 6.80
C TYR A 130 0.69 -16.20 7.04
N GLY A 131 0.45 -17.42 6.60
CA GLY A 131 -0.82 -18.12 6.78
C GLY A 131 -0.67 -19.35 7.68
N THR A 132 -1.80 -20.01 7.96
CA THR A 132 -1.86 -21.20 8.84
C THR A 132 -1.34 -22.47 8.18
N LYS A 133 -1.08 -22.46 6.85
CA LYS A 133 -0.62 -23.63 6.06
C LYS A 133 0.56 -23.30 5.14
N GLY A 134 1.23 -22.17 5.38
CA GLY A 134 2.35 -21.73 4.55
C GLY A 134 2.45 -20.21 4.53
N TYR A 135 3.23 -19.70 3.60
CA TYR A 135 3.43 -18.25 3.46
C TYR A 135 3.70 -17.86 2.00
N VAL A 136 3.52 -16.57 1.72
CA VAL A 136 3.81 -15.97 0.41
C VAL A 136 4.87 -14.91 0.59
N ILE A 137 5.85 -14.88 -0.30
CA ILE A 137 6.79 -13.76 -0.46
C ILE A 137 6.45 -13.02 -1.74
N VAL A 138 6.26 -11.72 -1.63
CA VAL A 138 6.10 -10.80 -2.76
C VAL A 138 7.38 -9.98 -2.86
N GLU A 139 8.11 -10.14 -3.95
CA GLU A 139 9.28 -9.31 -4.24
C GLU A 139 8.82 -7.95 -4.77
N ASN A 140 9.34 -6.89 -4.15
CA ASN A 140 9.07 -5.50 -4.53
C ASN A 140 7.58 -5.12 -4.52
N ILE A 141 7.03 -4.83 -3.33
CA ILE A 141 5.60 -4.47 -3.16
C ILE A 141 5.18 -3.20 -3.92
N ASN A 142 6.12 -2.42 -4.38
CA ASN A 142 5.84 -1.24 -5.21
C ASN A 142 5.70 -1.57 -6.71
N ASN A 143 6.23 -2.72 -7.14
CA ASN A 143 6.13 -3.19 -8.53
C ASN A 143 6.35 -4.71 -8.57
N PHE A 144 5.40 -5.49 -8.13
CA PHE A 144 5.51 -6.93 -7.87
C PHE A 144 6.32 -7.67 -8.94
N GLU A 145 7.58 -7.96 -8.65
CA GLU A 145 8.51 -8.65 -9.55
C GLU A 145 8.21 -10.16 -9.58
N SER A 146 7.91 -10.74 -8.42
CA SER A 146 7.46 -12.13 -8.32
C SER A 146 6.62 -12.37 -7.07
N ILE A 147 5.86 -13.47 -7.09
CA ILE A 147 5.09 -14.00 -5.97
C ILE A 147 5.50 -15.46 -5.79
N THR A 148 6.11 -15.81 -4.66
CA THR A 148 6.51 -17.17 -4.34
C THR A 148 5.67 -17.72 -3.19
N VAL A 149 5.04 -18.87 -3.41
CA VAL A 149 4.18 -19.56 -2.42
C VAL A 149 4.95 -20.71 -1.80
N TYR A 150 4.96 -20.79 -0.47
CA TYR A 150 5.61 -21.83 0.32
C TYR A 150 4.56 -22.59 1.15
N ASN A 151 4.77 -23.89 1.32
CA ASN A 151 3.97 -24.73 2.20
C ASN A 151 4.47 -24.74 3.65
N GLU A 152 3.88 -25.61 4.51
CA GLU A 152 4.25 -25.79 5.93
C GLU A 152 5.69 -26.30 6.11
N GLU A 153 6.18 -27.09 5.15
CA GLU A 153 7.56 -27.62 5.13
C GLU A 153 8.58 -26.59 4.60
N ARG A 154 8.11 -25.38 4.25
CA ARG A 154 8.92 -24.30 3.64
C ARG A 154 9.44 -24.64 2.24
N GLU A 155 8.75 -25.53 1.54
CA GLU A 155 9.03 -25.84 0.15
C GLU A 155 8.27 -24.91 -0.78
N VAL A 156 8.89 -24.56 -1.89
CA VAL A 156 8.23 -23.76 -2.94
C VAL A 156 7.15 -24.60 -3.63
N LYS A 157 5.94 -24.11 -3.62
CA LYS A 157 4.78 -24.73 -4.31
C LYS A 157 4.42 -24.07 -5.61
N ALA A 158 4.62 -22.76 -5.70
CA ALA A 158 4.35 -22.00 -6.92
C ALA A 158 5.22 -20.74 -6.96
N VAL A 159 5.56 -20.32 -8.16
CA VAL A 159 6.19 -19.02 -8.44
C VAL A 159 5.43 -18.37 -9.58
N TYR A 160 5.07 -17.12 -9.39
CA TYR A 160 4.43 -16.28 -10.40
C TYR A 160 5.36 -15.11 -10.70
N GLU A 161 5.79 -15.03 -11.94
CA GLU A 161 6.68 -13.96 -12.39
C GLU A 161 5.87 -12.81 -12.99
N GLN A 162 6.40 -11.61 -12.86
CA GLN A 162 5.83 -10.42 -13.47
C GLN A 162 5.74 -10.60 -15.00
N PRO A 163 4.59 -10.33 -15.62
CA PRO A 163 4.48 -10.34 -17.06
C PRO A 163 5.35 -9.23 -17.67
N LYS A 164 5.73 -9.39 -18.95
CA LYS A 164 6.43 -8.31 -19.65
C LYS A 164 5.60 -7.04 -19.64
N GLN A 165 6.20 -5.97 -19.19
CA GLN A 165 5.60 -4.64 -19.10
C GLN A 165 6.60 -3.59 -19.58
N ILE A 166 6.12 -2.37 -19.87
CA ILE A 166 6.97 -1.24 -20.27
C ILE A 166 7.58 -0.61 -19.01
N THR A 167 6.71 -0.18 -18.08
CA THR A 167 7.08 0.42 -16.81
C THR A 167 6.19 -0.06 -15.67
N GLY A 168 4.95 -0.50 -15.99
CA GLY A 168 3.86 -0.79 -15.06
C GLY A 168 2.83 0.33 -14.96
N TYR A 169 3.17 1.58 -15.29
CA TYR A 169 2.22 2.69 -15.33
C TYR A 169 1.18 2.56 -16.46
N GLU A 170 1.49 1.81 -17.51
CA GLU A 170 0.56 1.55 -18.60
C GLU A 170 -0.74 0.90 -18.13
N TYR A 171 -0.74 0.14 -17.05
CA TYR A 171 -1.93 -0.54 -16.53
C TYR A 171 -2.95 0.45 -15.94
N GLU A 172 -2.51 1.50 -15.23
CA GLU A 172 -3.44 2.51 -14.73
C GLU A 172 -4.02 3.36 -15.86
N VAL A 173 -3.22 3.66 -16.90
CA VAL A 173 -3.70 4.37 -18.08
C VAL A 173 -4.76 3.55 -18.80
N LEU A 174 -4.53 2.23 -18.98
CA LEU A 174 -5.51 1.32 -19.58
C LEU A 174 -6.78 1.19 -18.73
N ALA A 175 -6.66 1.11 -17.40
CA ALA A 175 -7.81 1.08 -16.50
C ALA A 175 -8.64 2.36 -16.60
N CYS A 176 -8.00 3.53 -16.61
CA CYS A 176 -8.68 4.81 -16.80
C CYS A 176 -9.40 4.88 -18.17
N LYS A 177 -8.73 4.44 -19.24
CA LYS A 177 -9.34 4.37 -20.57
C LYS A 177 -10.59 3.48 -20.55
N ASN A 178 -10.48 2.27 -20.00
CA ASN A 178 -11.60 1.33 -19.91
C ASN A 178 -12.76 1.89 -19.06
N ALA A 179 -12.46 2.55 -17.94
CA ALA A 179 -13.45 3.19 -17.10
C ALA A 179 -14.20 4.31 -17.86
N LEU A 180 -13.50 5.15 -18.62
CA LEU A 180 -14.09 6.20 -19.45
C LEU A 180 -14.98 5.62 -20.56
N GLU A 181 -14.53 4.55 -21.25
CA GLU A 181 -15.31 3.88 -22.30
C GLU A 181 -16.60 3.25 -21.75
N GLN A 182 -16.60 2.83 -20.48
CA GLN A 182 -17.77 2.29 -19.78
C GLN A 182 -18.63 3.36 -19.08
N GLY A 183 -18.22 4.63 -19.12
CA GLY A 183 -18.92 5.73 -18.44
C GLY A 183 -18.84 5.66 -16.91
N LEU A 184 -17.81 4.99 -16.37
CA LEU A 184 -17.58 4.90 -14.92
C LEU A 184 -16.97 6.20 -14.38
N LEU A 185 -17.21 6.47 -13.10
CA LEU A 185 -16.68 7.64 -12.39
C LEU A 185 -15.46 7.34 -11.52
N GLU A 186 -15.09 6.06 -11.42
CA GLU A 186 -13.93 5.54 -10.69
C GLU A 186 -13.41 4.27 -11.37
N CYS A 187 -12.14 3.94 -11.16
CA CYS A 187 -11.59 2.67 -11.62
C CYS A 187 -11.93 1.56 -10.61
N PRO A 188 -12.42 0.40 -11.08
CA PRO A 188 -12.70 -0.75 -10.19
C PRO A 188 -11.48 -1.23 -9.39
N GLU A 189 -10.27 -1.03 -9.91
CA GLU A 189 -9.00 -1.37 -9.28
C GLU A 189 -8.68 -0.49 -8.06
N MET A 190 -9.18 0.76 -8.07
CA MET A 190 -9.00 1.75 -6.99
C MET A 190 -10.27 2.57 -6.79
N PRO A 191 -11.31 2.00 -6.15
CA PRO A 191 -12.56 2.71 -5.85
C PRO A 191 -12.33 3.88 -4.89
N HIS A 192 -13.12 4.94 -5.00
CA HIS A 192 -13.05 6.10 -4.11
C HIS A 192 -13.13 5.73 -2.63
N LYS A 193 -13.90 4.67 -2.29
CA LYS A 193 -14.01 4.18 -0.91
C LYS A 193 -12.64 3.78 -0.37
N GLU A 194 -11.86 3.02 -1.12
CA GLU A 194 -10.55 2.54 -0.68
C GLU A 194 -9.55 3.68 -0.52
N THR A 195 -9.52 4.64 -1.46
CA THR A 195 -8.73 5.86 -1.29
C THR A 195 -9.05 6.56 0.04
N LEU A 196 -10.34 6.74 0.34
CA LEU A 196 -10.77 7.41 1.57
C LEU A 196 -10.42 6.62 2.84
N GLU A 197 -10.53 5.28 2.80
CA GLU A 197 -10.18 4.45 3.96
C GLU A 197 -8.68 4.45 4.22
N ILE A 198 -7.84 4.31 3.19
CA ILE A 198 -6.38 4.40 3.34
C ILE A 198 -5.97 5.79 3.87
N MET A 199 -6.57 6.87 3.36
CA MET A 199 -6.30 8.22 3.87
C MET A 199 -6.69 8.36 5.34
N LYS A 200 -7.87 7.88 5.77
CA LYS A 200 -8.26 7.89 7.19
C LYS A 200 -7.29 7.11 8.08
N GLN A 201 -6.81 5.97 7.61
CA GLN A 201 -5.80 5.18 8.33
C GLN A 201 -4.51 5.97 8.49
N MET A 202 -4.02 6.61 7.41
CA MET A 202 -2.82 7.46 7.47
C MET A 202 -3.04 8.71 8.34
N ASP A 203 -4.22 9.29 8.35
CA ASP A 203 -4.58 10.40 9.26
C ASP A 203 -4.49 9.96 10.73
N ALA A 204 -5.04 8.79 11.07
CA ALA A 204 -4.94 8.23 12.41
C ALA A 204 -3.49 7.91 12.83
N VAL A 205 -2.64 7.54 11.88
CA VAL A 205 -1.19 7.36 12.10
C VAL A 205 -0.52 8.71 12.37
N ARG A 206 -0.78 9.73 11.55
CA ARG A 206 -0.21 11.08 11.69
C ARG A 206 -0.64 11.75 13.01
N GLU A 207 -1.88 11.53 13.44
CA GLU A 207 -2.39 12.03 14.72
C GLU A 207 -1.54 11.55 15.90
N GLN A 208 -1.10 10.28 15.90
CA GLN A 208 -0.22 9.73 16.93
C GLN A 208 1.14 10.44 16.99
N TRP A 209 1.59 11.04 15.89
CA TRP A 209 2.86 11.76 15.79
C TRP A 209 2.71 13.28 15.98
N GLY A 210 1.49 13.79 16.03
CA GLY A 210 1.19 15.22 16.00
C GLY A 210 1.53 15.89 14.67
N LEU A 211 1.60 15.11 13.57
CA LEU A 211 1.93 15.61 12.24
C LEU A 211 0.67 16.18 11.57
N GLN A 212 0.67 17.50 11.34
CA GLN A 212 -0.33 18.22 10.56
C GLN A 212 0.32 18.97 9.41
N TYR A 213 -0.26 18.89 8.24
CA TYR A 213 0.18 19.67 7.09
C TYR A 213 -0.38 21.10 7.14
N PRO A 214 0.29 22.10 6.51
CA PRO A 214 -0.14 23.49 6.61
C PRO A 214 -1.57 23.75 6.20
N GLU A 215 -2.04 23.10 5.13
CA GLU A 215 -3.38 23.28 4.57
C GLU A 215 -4.49 22.77 5.51
N GLU A 216 -4.18 21.85 6.42
CA GLU A 216 -5.13 21.31 7.39
C GLU A 216 -5.36 22.23 8.57
N LYS A 217 -4.49 23.24 8.79
CA LYS A 217 -4.62 24.22 9.88
C LYS A 217 -5.59 25.34 9.55
N GLU A 218 -6.00 25.44 8.29
CA GLU A 218 -6.91 26.47 7.78
C GLU A 218 -8.36 25.95 7.65
N LEU A 219 -8.58 24.66 7.94
CA LEU A 219 -9.91 24.00 7.92
C LEU A 219 -10.50 23.93 9.34
#